data_8d32c68fb82d44a8f37eab99f33a5c98
#
_entry.id   8d32c68fb82d44a8f37eab99f33a5c98
#
_cell.length_a   1.000
_cell.length_b   1.000
_cell.length_c   1.000
_cell.angle_alpha   90.00
_cell.angle_beta   90.00
_cell.angle_gamma   90.00
#
_symmetry.space_group_name_H-M   'P 1'
#
loop_
_entity.id
_entity.type
_entity.pdbx_description
1 polymer ?
#
loop_
_entity_poly.entity_id
_entity_poly.type
_entity_poly.pdbx_seq_one_letter_code
_entity_poly.pdbx_strand_id
1 'polypeptide(L)'
;LMLYPMKWENEWPVVGPEGRPGKGVVTYRKPAVKGKHKMNYPHHSDSFDKPELAPVWEFNHVPYKEKWSLTDRPGYFRIYAQHAKGFYWARNSLTQKVTGPYSTGTVLLDLSGLKEGDFAGNGIMGRMMYQFGVRKKDNRFWLEMRKGNRNAAEMIVDSLELKDVQRIYLRTETTKEGATRFHYSLDNRQYHRFGPEGVSNFWGFLGIRHALCCYNVMKGNPCGYADFDSFELESAHRGNHYDAFTEIDFFRYDDREGMTLVRPVGKRPMQFLTDIKDSDWLVFNNLTFKKRPGKITFELQALNPGGVLEMRRGSL
;
A
#
# COMPACT_ATOMS: atom_id res chain seq x y z
N LEU A 1 6.56 -4.38 -11.17
CA LEU A 1 8.00 -4.20 -11.41
C LEU A 1 8.62 -5.58 -11.49
N MET A 2 9.42 -5.81 -12.53
CA MET A 2 10.16 -7.05 -12.69
C MET A 2 11.65 -6.71 -12.72
N LEU A 3 12.45 -7.53 -12.07
CA LEU A 3 13.90 -7.41 -12.08
C LEU A 3 14.45 -8.57 -12.90
N TYR A 4 15.22 -8.26 -13.93
CA TYR A 4 15.86 -9.27 -14.78
C TYR A 4 17.38 -9.16 -14.68
N PRO A 5 18.12 -10.28 -14.82
CA PRO A 5 19.56 -10.21 -14.98
C PRO A 5 19.89 -9.45 -16.27
N MET A 6 20.94 -8.64 -16.20
CA MET A 6 21.46 -7.88 -17.33
C MET A 6 22.97 -7.95 -17.32
N LYS A 7 23.57 -8.08 -18.49
CA LYS A 7 25.01 -7.94 -18.69
C LYS A 7 25.30 -6.99 -19.87
N TRP A 8 26.48 -6.46 -19.90
CA TRP A 8 26.95 -5.65 -21.02
C TRP A 8 27.71 -6.54 -22.00
N GLU A 9 27.35 -6.57 -23.25
CA GLU A 9 28.04 -7.24 -24.34
C GLU A 9 28.29 -6.25 -25.47
N ASN A 10 29.56 -6.02 -25.81
CA ASN A 10 29.95 -5.06 -26.84
C ASN A 10 29.27 -3.69 -26.69
N GLU A 11 29.30 -3.14 -25.45
CA GLU A 11 28.70 -1.86 -25.09
C GLU A 11 27.15 -1.83 -25.12
N TRP A 12 26.50 -2.96 -25.34
CA TRP A 12 25.04 -3.07 -25.30
C TRP A 12 24.53 -3.79 -24.06
N PRO A 13 23.45 -3.29 -23.43
CA PRO A 13 22.79 -3.98 -22.32
C PRO A 13 21.99 -5.17 -22.86
N VAL A 14 22.37 -6.36 -22.51
CA VAL A 14 21.68 -7.61 -22.85
C VAL A 14 20.90 -8.08 -21.63
N VAL A 15 19.58 -8.08 -21.73
CA VAL A 15 18.66 -8.51 -20.67
C VAL A 15 18.30 -9.98 -20.83
N GLY A 16 18.30 -10.72 -19.76
CA GLY A 16 17.96 -12.14 -19.72
C GLY A 16 19.08 -12.99 -19.10
N PRO A 17 18.80 -14.26 -18.78
CA PRO A 17 19.81 -15.17 -18.27
C PRO A 17 20.84 -15.51 -19.35
N GLU A 18 22.01 -15.92 -18.91
CA GLU A 18 23.08 -16.35 -19.79
C GLU A 18 22.61 -17.45 -20.76
N GLY A 19 22.97 -17.32 -22.03
CA GLY A 19 22.53 -18.23 -23.09
C GLY A 19 21.07 -18.08 -23.54
N ARG A 20 20.29 -17.18 -22.93
CA ARG A 20 18.89 -16.90 -23.30
C ARG A 20 18.58 -15.40 -23.29
N PRO A 21 19.26 -14.61 -24.12
CA PRO A 21 19.01 -13.17 -24.18
C PRO A 21 17.56 -12.87 -24.57
N GLY A 22 16.99 -11.82 -24.00
CA GLY A 22 15.59 -11.41 -24.24
C GLY A 22 14.53 -12.30 -23.63
N LYS A 23 14.88 -13.35 -22.88
CA LYS A 23 13.90 -14.18 -22.17
C LYS A 23 13.68 -13.70 -20.76
N GLY A 24 12.43 -13.62 -20.36
CA GLY A 24 12.05 -13.38 -18.98
C GLY A 24 12.30 -14.62 -18.11
N VAL A 25 12.64 -14.40 -16.86
CA VAL A 25 12.78 -15.44 -15.85
C VAL A 25 11.85 -15.16 -14.66
N VAL A 26 11.29 -16.20 -14.10
CA VAL A 26 10.43 -16.10 -12.91
C VAL A 26 11.28 -15.98 -11.65
N THR A 27 12.40 -16.70 -11.63
CA THR A 27 13.39 -16.68 -10.55
C THR A 27 14.78 -16.51 -11.11
N TYR A 28 15.65 -15.87 -10.36
CA TYR A 28 17.04 -15.73 -10.69
C TYR A 28 17.88 -15.66 -9.42
N ARG A 29 19.08 -16.18 -9.47
CA ARG A 29 19.99 -16.16 -8.31
C ARG A 29 20.22 -14.72 -7.85
N LYS A 30 20.03 -14.46 -6.56
CA LYS A 30 20.31 -13.16 -5.97
C LYS A 30 21.76 -12.74 -6.26
N PRO A 31 21.99 -11.54 -6.78
CA PRO A 31 23.35 -11.05 -6.99
C PRO A 31 24.15 -11.08 -5.69
N ALA A 32 25.42 -11.52 -5.77
CA ALA A 32 26.32 -11.47 -4.63
C ALA A 32 26.68 -10.00 -4.35
N VAL A 33 26.21 -9.46 -3.24
CA VAL A 33 26.54 -8.12 -2.76
C VAL A 33 27.49 -8.26 -1.58
N LYS A 34 28.68 -7.66 -1.68
CA LYS A 34 29.67 -7.69 -0.59
C LYS A 34 29.22 -6.80 0.58
N GLY A 35 29.49 -7.24 1.80
CA GLY A 35 29.23 -6.51 3.04
C GLY A 35 27.93 -6.90 3.75
N LYS A 36 27.75 -6.35 4.95
CA LYS A 36 26.50 -6.50 5.72
C LYS A 36 25.60 -5.32 5.38
N HIS A 37 24.43 -5.58 4.83
CA HIS A 37 23.46 -4.55 4.48
C HIS A 37 22.27 -4.65 5.41
N LYS A 38 21.85 -3.49 5.95
CA LYS A 38 20.57 -3.39 6.67
C LYS A 38 19.44 -3.58 5.67
N MET A 39 18.48 -4.43 6.02
CA MET A 39 17.27 -4.60 5.22
C MET A 39 16.47 -3.30 5.25
N ASN A 40 16.19 -2.74 4.08
CA ASN A 40 15.25 -1.64 3.92
C ASN A 40 13.95 -2.18 3.34
N TYR A 41 12.86 -1.86 3.99
CA TYR A 41 11.52 -2.25 3.53
C TYR A 41 10.94 -1.16 2.63
N PRO A 42 10.16 -1.54 1.60
CA PRO A 42 9.54 -0.59 0.68
C PRO A 42 8.32 0.13 1.27
N HIS A 43 8.02 -0.08 2.53
CA HIS A 43 6.93 0.54 3.26
C HIS A 43 7.41 0.98 4.64
N HIS A 44 6.80 2.01 5.19
CA HIS A 44 7.30 2.64 6.38
C HIS A 44 6.21 3.43 7.10
N SER A 45 6.05 3.20 8.40
CA SER A 45 5.32 4.13 9.26
C SER A 45 6.15 5.37 9.49
N ASP A 46 5.53 6.53 9.59
CA ASP A 46 6.22 7.81 9.72
C ASP A 46 5.51 8.67 10.78
N SER A 47 6.26 9.14 11.74
CA SER A 47 5.80 10.08 12.79
C SER A 47 5.96 11.54 12.39
N PHE A 48 6.54 11.79 11.20
CA PHE A 48 6.83 13.14 10.69
C PHE A 48 7.68 14.03 11.60
N ASP A 49 8.47 13.42 12.48
CA ASP A 49 9.36 14.12 13.41
C ASP A 49 10.66 14.66 12.77
N LYS A 50 10.94 14.21 11.53
CA LYS A 50 12.12 14.61 10.81
C LYS A 50 11.81 15.77 9.85
N PRO A 51 12.77 16.66 9.59
CA PRO A 51 12.58 17.78 8.67
C PRO A 51 12.52 17.37 7.20
N GLU A 52 12.76 16.09 6.89
CA GLU A 52 12.74 15.53 5.54
C GLU A 52 11.85 14.31 5.47
N LEU A 53 11.13 14.18 4.35
CA LEU A 53 10.32 13.00 4.08
C LEU A 53 11.20 11.76 3.87
N ALA A 54 10.77 10.64 4.43
CA ALA A 54 11.41 9.36 4.15
C ALA A 54 11.32 9.02 2.64
N PRO A 55 12.34 8.34 2.05
CA PRO A 55 12.39 8.02 0.61
C PRO A 55 11.24 7.16 0.09
N VAL A 56 10.42 6.59 0.96
CA VAL A 56 9.25 5.79 0.60
C VAL A 56 8.05 6.64 0.18
N TRP A 57 8.09 7.94 0.48
CA TRP A 57 7.02 8.86 0.13
C TRP A 57 7.17 9.41 -1.29
N GLU A 58 6.07 9.48 -1.99
CA GLU A 58 5.97 10.03 -3.35
C GLU A 58 4.81 11.02 -3.41
N PHE A 59 5.02 12.18 -4.00
CA PHE A 59 3.90 13.06 -4.35
C PHE A 59 3.20 12.56 -5.61
N ASN A 60 1.88 12.67 -5.64
CA ASN A 60 1.11 12.24 -6.82
C ASN A 60 1.42 13.05 -8.09
N HIS A 61 1.79 14.30 -7.93
CA HIS A 61 2.26 15.21 -8.97
C HIS A 61 3.52 15.94 -8.50
N VAL A 62 4.14 16.75 -9.36
CA VAL A 62 5.19 17.67 -8.92
C VAL A 62 4.58 18.63 -7.89
N PRO A 63 5.01 18.60 -6.63
CA PRO A 63 4.39 19.40 -5.57
C PRO A 63 4.77 20.87 -5.69
N TYR A 64 3.90 21.74 -5.19
CA TYR A 64 4.31 23.11 -4.86
C TYR A 64 5.01 23.08 -3.51
N LYS A 65 6.29 23.50 -3.49
CA LYS A 65 7.14 23.40 -2.29
C LYS A 65 6.61 24.20 -1.12
N GLU A 66 6.00 25.37 -1.39
CA GLU A 66 5.42 26.27 -0.41
C GLU A 66 4.02 25.84 0.09
N LYS A 67 3.52 24.69 -0.37
CA LYS A 67 2.19 24.18 -0.04
C LYS A 67 2.21 22.87 0.77
N TRP A 68 3.33 22.58 1.38
CA TRP A 68 3.47 21.53 2.40
C TRP A 68 4.64 21.84 3.32
N SER A 69 4.65 21.29 4.52
CA SER A 69 5.72 21.52 5.49
C SER A 69 5.80 20.41 6.52
N LEU A 70 7.04 20.13 6.96
CA LEU A 70 7.34 19.30 8.14
C LEU A 70 7.83 20.15 9.32
N THR A 71 7.97 21.43 9.14
CA THR A 71 8.57 22.35 10.12
C THR A 71 7.63 23.39 10.67
N ASP A 72 6.56 23.72 9.97
CA ASP A 72 5.57 24.73 10.44
C ASP A 72 4.80 24.27 11.67
N ARG A 73 4.70 22.96 11.86
CA ARG A 73 4.27 22.30 13.08
C ARG A 73 5.09 21.04 13.28
N PRO A 74 6.13 21.07 14.12
CA PRO A 74 6.99 19.91 14.35
C PRO A 74 6.18 18.67 14.77
N GLY A 75 6.54 17.49 14.24
CA GLY A 75 5.82 16.25 14.46
C GLY A 75 4.56 16.07 13.60
N TYR A 76 4.33 16.96 12.64
CA TYR A 76 3.20 16.88 11.72
C TYR A 76 3.62 17.07 10.28
N PHE A 77 2.98 16.35 9.38
CA PHE A 77 3.01 16.67 7.96
C PHE A 77 1.84 17.59 7.64
N ARG A 78 2.13 18.87 7.34
CA ARG A 78 1.14 19.87 6.93
C ARG A 78 0.99 19.89 5.43
N ILE A 79 -0.26 19.87 4.95
CA ILE A 79 -0.63 20.16 3.57
C ILE A 79 -1.52 21.40 3.55
N TYR A 80 -1.07 22.44 2.87
CA TYR A 80 -1.91 23.61 2.59
C TYR A 80 -2.86 23.28 1.44
N ALA A 81 -4.15 23.45 1.68
CA ALA A 81 -5.17 23.20 0.69
C ALA A 81 -4.98 24.09 -0.54
N GLN A 82 -5.28 23.54 -1.68
CA GLN A 82 -5.24 24.23 -2.98
C GLN A 82 -6.50 23.89 -3.75
N HIS A 83 -6.93 24.78 -4.62
CA HIS A 83 -8.04 24.48 -5.49
C HIS A 83 -7.71 23.33 -6.42
N ALA A 84 -8.52 22.29 -6.39
CA ALA A 84 -8.41 21.13 -7.28
C ALA A 84 -9.79 20.66 -7.72
N LYS A 85 -9.89 20.11 -8.93
CA LYS A 85 -11.13 19.52 -9.45
C LYS A 85 -11.53 18.22 -8.69
N GLY A 86 -10.63 17.69 -7.91
CA GLY A 86 -10.79 16.47 -7.14
C GLY A 86 -9.45 15.85 -6.75
N PHE A 87 -9.50 14.72 -6.10
CA PHE A 87 -8.37 14.03 -5.47
C PHE A 87 -7.20 13.75 -6.44
N TYR A 88 -7.50 13.25 -7.62
CA TYR A 88 -6.45 13.01 -8.62
C TYR A 88 -5.63 14.26 -8.90
N TRP A 89 -6.29 15.42 -8.94
CA TRP A 89 -5.69 16.71 -9.28
C TRP A 89 -5.15 17.47 -8.07
N ALA A 90 -5.34 16.95 -6.86
CA ALA A 90 -4.76 17.51 -5.64
C ALA A 90 -3.24 17.29 -5.63
N ARG A 91 -2.52 18.32 -6.07
CA ARG A 91 -1.09 18.26 -6.44
C ARG A 91 -0.18 17.78 -5.32
N ASN A 92 -0.42 18.21 -4.10
CA ASN A 92 0.43 17.91 -2.93
C ASN A 92 -0.04 16.67 -2.17
N SER A 93 -0.83 15.79 -2.79
CA SER A 93 -1.16 14.50 -2.19
C SER A 93 0.10 13.66 -2.01
N LEU A 94 0.40 13.30 -0.76
CA LEU A 94 1.54 12.48 -0.37
C LEU A 94 1.13 11.01 -0.36
N THR A 95 1.87 10.17 -1.06
CA THR A 95 1.46 8.78 -1.27
C THR A 95 2.54 7.79 -0.87
N GLN A 96 2.11 6.62 -0.40
CA GLN A 96 2.97 5.47 -0.17
C GLN A 96 2.34 4.22 -0.79
N LYS A 97 3.16 3.34 -1.37
CA LYS A 97 2.71 2.11 -2.04
C LYS A 97 1.98 1.19 -1.07
N VAL A 98 0.84 0.67 -1.50
CA VAL A 98 0.21 -0.46 -0.84
C VAL A 98 1.07 -1.69 -1.07
N THR A 99 1.47 -2.35 -0.01
CA THR A 99 2.23 -3.60 -0.04
C THR A 99 1.31 -4.77 0.23
N GLY A 100 1.28 -5.74 -0.70
CA GLY A 100 0.42 -6.92 -0.55
C GLY A 100 0.96 -7.94 0.47
N PRO A 101 0.18 -8.96 0.86
CA PRO A 101 -1.19 -9.27 0.42
C PRO A 101 -2.25 -8.33 0.96
N TYR A 102 -2.05 -7.74 2.11
CA TYR A 102 -2.92 -6.72 2.71
C TYR A 102 -2.08 -5.61 3.33
N SER A 103 -2.67 -4.44 3.42
CA SER A 103 -2.02 -3.25 3.96
C SER A 103 -3.05 -2.34 4.61
N THR A 104 -2.73 -1.87 5.80
CA THR A 104 -3.57 -0.95 6.57
C THR A 104 -2.80 0.32 6.84
N GLY A 105 -3.30 1.44 6.34
CA GLY A 105 -2.74 2.77 6.59
C GLY A 105 -3.66 3.55 7.53
N THR A 106 -3.15 3.94 8.70
CA THR A 106 -3.88 4.74 9.69
C THR A 106 -3.19 6.08 9.89
N VAL A 107 -3.96 7.16 9.93
CA VAL A 107 -3.44 8.52 10.18
C VAL A 107 -4.30 9.25 11.18
N LEU A 108 -3.70 10.08 12.02
CA LEU A 108 -4.41 11.06 12.83
C LEU A 108 -4.44 12.40 12.08
N LEU A 109 -5.64 12.90 11.83
CA LEU A 109 -5.90 14.16 11.13
C LEU A 109 -6.40 15.21 12.14
N ASP A 110 -5.74 16.36 12.20
CA ASP A 110 -6.16 17.55 12.93
C ASP A 110 -6.94 18.46 11.99
N LEU A 111 -8.16 18.80 12.39
CA LEU A 111 -9.14 19.55 11.57
C LEU A 111 -9.07 21.06 11.77
N SER A 112 -8.30 21.55 12.74
CA SER A 112 -8.31 22.96 13.18
C SER A 112 -7.98 23.96 12.08
N GLY A 113 -7.16 23.55 11.11
CA GLY A 113 -6.73 24.39 9.99
C GLY A 113 -7.66 24.41 8.78
N LEU A 114 -8.69 23.56 8.74
CA LEU A 114 -9.59 23.46 7.59
C LEU A 114 -10.49 24.69 7.48
N LYS A 115 -10.64 25.21 6.28
CA LYS A 115 -11.55 26.28 5.91
C LYS A 115 -12.70 25.75 5.06
N GLU A 116 -13.69 26.62 4.84
CA GLU A 116 -14.89 26.29 4.07
C GLU A 116 -14.54 25.72 2.68
N GLY A 117 -15.07 24.53 2.38
CA GLY A 117 -14.82 23.80 1.15
C GLY A 117 -13.57 22.92 1.15
N ASP A 118 -12.70 23.02 2.16
CA ASP A 118 -11.55 22.14 2.27
C ASP A 118 -11.98 20.69 2.57
N PHE A 119 -11.31 19.77 1.92
CA PHE A 119 -11.38 18.34 2.19
C PHE A 119 -9.98 17.83 2.51
N ALA A 120 -9.84 17.10 3.60
CA ALA A 120 -8.58 16.44 3.97
C ALA A 120 -8.82 15.01 4.44
N GLY A 121 -7.89 14.11 4.11
CA GLY A 121 -8.05 12.72 4.53
C GLY A 121 -6.97 11.76 4.06
N ASN A 122 -7.27 10.47 4.29
CA ASN A 122 -6.47 9.32 3.90
C ASN A 122 -7.26 8.49 2.89
N GLY A 123 -6.86 8.53 1.63
CA GLY A 123 -7.55 7.84 0.55
C GLY A 123 -6.73 6.69 -0.05
N ILE A 124 -7.34 6.01 -0.99
CA ILE A 124 -6.68 5.01 -1.83
C ILE A 124 -6.67 5.48 -3.28
N MET A 125 -5.47 5.62 -3.83
CA MET A 125 -5.24 5.95 -5.24
C MET A 125 -4.97 4.68 -6.04
N GLY A 126 -5.78 4.47 -7.06
CA GLY A 126 -5.67 3.42 -8.07
C GLY A 126 -6.38 3.84 -9.34
N ARG A 127 -6.81 2.90 -10.17
CA ARG A 127 -7.65 3.19 -11.34
C ARG A 127 -9.01 3.77 -10.92
N MET A 128 -9.62 3.18 -9.91
CA MET A 128 -10.69 3.77 -9.13
C MET A 128 -10.07 4.31 -7.85
N MET A 129 -10.44 5.52 -7.48
CA MET A 129 -9.93 6.24 -6.32
C MET A 129 -11.04 6.39 -5.29
N TYR A 130 -10.65 6.23 -4.05
CA TYR A 130 -11.53 6.43 -2.91
C TYR A 130 -10.88 7.44 -1.98
N GLN A 131 -11.56 8.56 -1.78
CA GLN A 131 -11.19 9.54 -0.76
C GLN A 131 -12.01 9.25 0.49
N PHE A 132 -11.33 9.26 1.60
CA PHE A 132 -11.93 9.07 2.90
C PHE A 132 -11.35 10.12 3.84
N GLY A 133 -12.19 11.04 4.28
CA GLY A 133 -11.70 12.17 5.04
C GLY A 133 -12.80 13.13 5.47
N VAL A 134 -12.38 14.30 5.94
CA VAL A 134 -13.26 15.29 6.50
C VAL A 134 -13.35 16.52 5.59
N ARG A 135 -14.56 16.94 5.29
CA ARG A 135 -14.85 18.19 4.62
C ARG A 135 -15.40 19.22 5.61
N LYS A 136 -14.93 20.46 5.51
CA LYS A 136 -15.59 21.58 6.15
C LYS A 136 -16.63 22.17 5.22
N LYS A 137 -17.91 22.16 5.64
CA LYS A 137 -19.04 22.65 4.88
C LYS A 137 -20.07 23.27 5.82
N ASP A 138 -20.57 24.47 5.49
CA ASP A 138 -21.54 25.21 6.29
C ASP A 138 -21.09 25.40 7.76
N ASN A 139 -19.80 25.69 7.93
CA ASN A 139 -19.09 25.80 9.21
C ASN A 139 -19.15 24.53 10.09
N ARG A 140 -19.41 23.36 9.51
CA ARG A 140 -19.45 22.04 10.16
C ARG A 140 -18.44 21.09 9.52
N PHE A 141 -18.08 20.07 10.26
CA PHE A 141 -17.24 18.99 9.74
C PHE A 141 -18.08 17.79 9.32
N TRP A 142 -17.81 17.29 8.13
CA TRP A 142 -18.47 16.13 7.56
C TRP A 142 -17.43 15.07 7.22
N LEU A 143 -17.51 13.91 7.86
CA LEU A 143 -16.79 12.74 7.41
C LEU A 143 -17.44 12.26 6.12
N GLU A 144 -16.65 12.20 5.06
CA GLU A 144 -17.15 11.82 3.74
C GLU A 144 -16.31 10.69 3.15
N MET A 145 -16.97 9.75 2.50
CA MET A 145 -16.37 8.83 1.57
C MET A 145 -16.77 9.23 0.16
N ARG A 146 -15.78 9.40 -0.71
CA ARG A 146 -15.96 9.77 -2.10
C ARG A 146 -15.32 8.75 -3.02
N LYS A 147 -15.91 8.56 -4.18
CA LYS A 147 -15.44 7.69 -5.24
C LYS A 147 -15.28 8.49 -6.52
N GLY A 148 -14.18 8.32 -7.20
CA GLY A 148 -13.92 8.99 -8.46
C GLY A 148 -12.78 8.34 -9.24
N ASN A 149 -12.47 8.94 -10.36
CA ASN A 149 -11.29 8.59 -11.14
C ASN A 149 -10.75 9.83 -11.86
N ARG A 150 -9.67 9.67 -12.61
CA ARG A 150 -9.02 10.75 -13.34
C ARG A 150 -9.98 11.53 -14.28
N ASN A 151 -10.95 10.86 -14.87
CA ASN A 151 -11.79 11.37 -15.93
C ASN A 151 -13.23 11.70 -15.51
N ALA A 152 -13.65 11.27 -14.31
CA ALA A 152 -14.99 11.49 -13.81
C ALA A 152 -14.99 12.35 -12.54
N ALA A 153 -16.06 13.10 -12.37
CA ALA A 153 -16.31 13.84 -11.13
C ALA A 153 -16.40 12.88 -9.94
N GLU A 154 -15.99 13.38 -8.79
CA GLU A 154 -16.13 12.64 -7.53
C GLU A 154 -17.57 12.60 -7.08
N MET A 155 -18.01 11.43 -6.65
CA MET A 155 -19.32 11.23 -6.05
C MET A 155 -19.15 10.95 -4.56
N ILE A 156 -19.94 11.63 -3.73
CA ILE A 156 -20.08 11.30 -2.31
C ILE A 156 -20.87 9.98 -2.24
N VAL A 157 -20.29 8.98 -1.61
CA VAL A 157 -20.90 7.63 -1.45
C VAL A 157 -21.47 7.46 -0.05
N ASP A 158 -20.91 8.18 0.93
CA ASP A 158 -21.39 8.21 2.31
C ASP A 158 -20.96 9.51 2.99
N SER A 159 -21.74 9.97 3.97
CA SER A 159 -21.48 11.22 4.69
C SER A 159 -22.07 11.19 6.10
N LEU A 160 -21.30 11.66 7.08
CA LEU A 160 -21.67 11.73 8.49
C LEU A 160 -21.23 13.08 9.07
N GLU A 161 -22.14 13.82 9.71
CA GLU A 161 -21.78 15.04 10.44
C GLU A 161 -20.97 14.69 11.70
N LEU A 162 -19.83 15.35 11.87
CA LEU A 162 -18.99 15.22 13.05
C LEU A 162 -19.27 16.39 14.00
N LYS A 163 -19.73 16.08 15.22
CA LYS A 163 -20.01 17.06 16.25
C LYS A 163 -18.86 17.11 17.27
N ASP A 164 -18.38 18.30 17.58
CA ASP A 164 -17.34 18.55 18.61
C ASP A 164 -16.05 17.74 18.38
N VAL A 165 -15.69 17.47 17.13
CA VAL A 165 -14.50 16.73 16.74
C VAL A 165 -13.42 17.68 16.24
N GLN A 166 -12.25 17.66 16.89
CA GLN A 166 -11.06 18.41 16.47
C GLN A 166 -10.03 17.51 15.78
N ARG A 167 -10.00 16.23 16.12
CA ARG A 167 -9.06 15.24 15.58
C ARG A 167 -9.79 13.94 15.31
N ILE A 168 -9.35 13.23 14.27
CA ILE A 168 -9.96 11.97 13.87
C ILE A 168 -8.89 11.02 13.31
N TYR A 169 -8.95 9.77 13.68
CA TYR A 169 -8.17 8.70 13.07
C TYR A 169 -8.91 8.18 11.85
N LEU A 170 -8.22 8.14 10.74
CA LEU A 170 -8.71 7.62 9.48
C LEU A 170 -7.88 6.41 9.07
N ARG A 171 -8.53 5.29 8.86
CA ARG A 171 -7.91 4.03 8.47
C ARG A 171 -8.41 3.55 7.13
N THR A 172 -7.48 3.25 6.24
CA THR A 172 -7.73 2.59 4.96
C THR A 172 -7.11 1.19 4.98
N GLU A 173 -7.89 0.19 4.70
CA GLU A 173 -7.47 -1.21 4.69
C GLU A 173 -7.63 -1.77 3.27
N THR A 174 -6.59 -2.39 2.72
CA THR A 174 -6.68 -3.17 1.49
C THR A 174 -6.55 -4.64 1.81
N THR A 175 -7.48 -5.44 1.34
CA THR A 175 -7.50 -6.88 1.59
C THR A 175 -6.73 -7.66 0.52
N LYS A 176 -6.47 -8.92 0.79
CA LYS A 176 -5.82 -9.85 -0.14
C LYS A 176 -6.57 -9.94 -1.49
N GLU A 177 -7.88 -9.86 -1.45
CA GLU A 177 -8.76 -9.94 -2.64
C GLU A 177 -8.80 -8.62 -3.42
N GLY A 178 -8.10 -7.58 -2.94
CA GLY A 178 -8.08 -6.25 -3.55
C GLY A 178 -9.28 -5.37 -3.16
N ALA A 179 -10.04 -5.77 -2.16
CA ALA A 179 -11.06 -4.92 -1.57
C ALA A 179 -10.42 -3.82 -0.72
N THR A 180 -11.08 -2.67 -0.64
CA THR A 180 -10.65 -1.55 0.21
C THR A 180 -11.77 -1.21 1.18
N ARG A 181 -11.44 -1.14 2.46
CA ARG A 181 -12.34 -0.82 3.56
C ARG A 181 -11.87 0.44 4.26
N PHE A 182 -12.81 1.18 4.82
CA PHE A 182 -12.56 2.45 5.47
C PHE A 182 -13.13 2.44 6.88
N HIS A 183 -12.34 2.96 7.82
CA HIS A 183 -12.73 3.01 9.22
C HIS A 183 -12.29 4.34 9.83
N TYR A 184 -13.05 4.87 10.75
CA TYR A 184 -12.67 6.01 11.56
C TYR A 184 -12.70 5.69 13.03
N SER A 185 -11.96 6.45 13.82
CA SER A 185 -11.97 6.40 15.28
C SER A 185 -11.74 7.79 15.86
N LEU A 186 -12.27 8.04 17.03
CA LEU A 186 -12.02 9.27 17.78
C LEU A 186 -11.01 9.08 18.91
N ASP A 187 -10.67 7.83 19.24
CA ASP A 187 -9.84 7.46 20.40
C ASP A 187 -8.67 6.50 20.06
N ASN A 188 -8.50 6.14 18.78
CA ASN A 188 -7.54 5.14 18.27
C ASN A 188 -7.74 3.72 18.85
N ARG A 189 -8.87 3.45 19.45
CA ARG A 189 -9.18 2.16 20.07
C ARG A 189 -10.37 1.50 19.38
N GLN A 190 -11.49 2.21 19.35
CA GLN A 190 -12.70 1.72 18.71
C GLN A 190 -12.81 2.29 17.31
N TYR A 191 -12.74 1.40 16.31
CA TYR A 191 -12.86 1.75 14.90
C TYR A 191 -14.22 1.37 14.36
N HIS A 192 -14.87 2.33 13.73
CA HIS A 192 -16.16 2.18 13.08
C HIS A 192 -15.98 2.11 11.56
N ARG A 193 -16.54 1.08 10.96
CA ARG A 193 -16.56 0.99 9.49
C ARG A 193 -17.40 2.11 8.92
N PHE A 194 -16.95 2.68 7.79
CA PHE A 194 -17.62 3.78 7.13
C PHE A 194 -17.70 3.54 5.62
N GLY A 195 -18.90 3.72 5.07
CA GLY A 195 -19.18 3.57 3.66
C GLY A 195 -19.09 2.13 3.13
N PRO A 196 -19.41 1.95 1.86
CA PRO A 196 -19.33 0.65 1.20
C PRO A 196 -17.87 0.23 0.97
N GLU A 197 -17.67 -1.07 0.78
CA GLU A 197 -16.40 -1.62 0.35
C GLU A 197 -16.06 -1.16 -1.07
N GLY A 198 -14.84 -0.67 -1.24
CA GLY A 198 -14.30 -0.30 -2.54
C GLY A 198 -13.53 -1.44 -3.19
N VAL A 199 -13.34 -1.36 -4.50
CA VAL A 199 -12.42 -2.23 -5.23
C VAL A 199 -11.34 -1.37 -5.85
N SER A 200 -10.13 -1.49 -5.31
CA SER A 200 -8.96 -0.77 -5.81
C SER A 200 -8.27 -1.59 -6.87
N ASN A 201 -8.40 -1.18 -8.11
CA ASN A 201 -7.77 -1.85 -9.23
C ASN A 201 -6.39 -1.25 -9.50
N PHE A 202 -5.46 -2.12 -9.87
CA PHE A 202 -4.15 -1.74 -10.34
C PHE A 202 -4.26 -0.72 -11.50
N TRP A 203 -3.45 0.33 -11.44
CA TRP A 203 -3.42 1.34 -12.49
C TRP A 203 -2.00 1.61 -12.97
N GLY A 204 -1.75 1.23 -14.21
CA GLY A 204 -0.49 1.48 -14.89
C GLY A 204 0.72 0.94 -14.12
N PHE A 205 1.80 1.71 -14.14
CA PHE A 205 3.06 1.37 -13.49
C PHE A 205 3.12 1.77 -12.01
N LEU A 206 2.18 2.59 -11.54
CA LEU A 206 2.24 3.19 -10.21
C LEU A 206 1.72 2.27 -9.09
N GLY A 207 0.86 1.29 -9.41
CA GLY A 207 0.21 0.45 -8.43
C GLY A 207 -0.85 1.21 -7.61
N ILE A 208 -1.34 0.56 -6.55
CA ILE A 208 -2.27 1.15 -5.58
C ILE A 208 -1.46 1.83 -4.48
N ARG A 209 -1.94 2.96 -3.99
CA ARG A 209 -1.24 3.78 -2.98
C ARG A 209 -2.20 4.28 -1.91
N HIS A 210 -1.78 4.23 -0.65
CA HIS A 210 -2.35 5.10 0.39
C HIS A 210 -2.00 6.55 0.06
N ALA A 211 -2.88 7.49 0.36
CA ALA A 211 -2.67 8.89 -0.02
C ALA A 211 -3.24 9.86 1.00
N LEU A 212 -2.37 10.68 1.59
CA LEU A 212 -2.75 11.82 2.39
C LEU A 212 -3.02 13.01 1.48
N CYS A 213 -4.13 13.69 1.64
CA CYS A 213 -4.52 14.81 0.79
C CYS A 213 -5.19 15.94 1.56
N CYS A 214 -5.01 17.16 1.04
CA CYS A 214 -5.79 18.32 1.44
C CYS A 214 -6.02 19.21 0.23
N TYR A 215 -7.28 19.48 -0.11
CA TYR A 215 -7.64 20.30 -1.27
C TYR A 215 -9.01 20.98 -1.09
N ASN A 216 -9.27 22.02 -1.88
CA ASN A 216 -10.53 22.74 -1.88
C ASN A 216 -11.18 22.64 -3.27
N VAL A 217 -12.45 22.26 -3.32
CA VAL A 217 -13.21 22.17 -4.57
C VAL A 217 -13.97 23.46 -4.90
N MET A 218 -14.07 24.40 -3.95
CA MET A 218 -14.81 25.65 -4.09
C MET A 218 -13.87 26.76 -4.56
N LYS A 219 -13.95 27.11 -5.84
CA LYS A 219 -13.16 28.23 -6.38
C LYS A 219 -13.52 29.54 -5.69
N GLY A 220 -12.51 30.38 -5.42
CA GLY A 220 -12.68 31.68 -4.82
C GLY A 220 -12.69 31.72 -3.30
N ASN A 221 -12.85 30.59 -2.64
CA ASN A 221 -12.79 30.54 -1.18
C ASN A 221 -11.33 30.50 -0.68
N PRO A 222 -11.04 31.12 0.46
CA PRO A 222 -9.73 30.97 1.09
C PRO A 222 -9.48 29.51 1.46
N CYS A 223 -8.33 28.97 1.07
CA CYS A 223 -7.90 27.65 1.45
C CYS A 223 -7.24 27.66 2.83
N GLY A 224 -7.44 26.58 3.58
CA GLY A 224 -6.78 26.31 4.86
C GLY A 224 -5.64 25.31 4.72
N TYR A 225 -5.49 24.49 5.73
CA TYR A 225 -4.50 23.41 5.77
C TYR A 225 -5.02 22.23 6.60
N ALA A 226 -4.38 21.10 6.42
CA ALA A 226 -4.56 19.93 7.27
C ALA A 226 -3.22 19.49 7.86
N ASP A 227 -3.23 19.09 9.09
CA ASP A 227 -2.08 18.52 9.80
C ASP A 227 -2.30 17.03 10.03
N PHE A 228 -1.37 16.23 9.55
CA PHE A 228 -1.33 14.79 9.75
C PHE A 228 -0.23 14.47 10.76
N ASP A 229 -0.62 13.90 11.92
CA ASP A 229 0.31 13.61 13.01
C ASP A 229 1.24 12.45 12.64
N SER A 230 0.69 11.27 12.54
CA SER A 230 1.46 10.07 12.21
C SER A 230 0.76 9.28 11.12
N PHE A 231 1.55 8.56 10.35
CA PHE A 231 1.06 7.55 9.42
C PHE A 231 1.56 6.18 9.85
N GLU A 232 0.67 5.36 10.36
CA GLU A 232 0.96 3.99 10.75
C GLU A 232 0.62 3.05 9.60
N LEU A 233 1.61 2.31 9.14
CA LEU A 233 1.45 1.33 8.09
C LEU A 233 1.66 -0.09 8.61
N GLU A 234 0.60 -0.87 8.59
CA GLU A 234 0.64 -2.29 8.86
C GLU A 234 0.59 -3.08 7.56
N SER A 235 1.47 -4.04 7.43
CA SER A 235 1.49 -4.97 6.31
C SER A 235 1.98 -6.34 6.77
N ALA A 236 1.38 -7.39 6.26
CA ALA A 236 1.84 -8.74 6.52
C ALA A 236 3.22 -9.00 5.92
N HIS A 237 3.56 -8.26 4.89
CA HIS A 237 4.78 -8.47 4.14
C HIS A 237 5.80 -7.36 4.41
N ARG A 238 6.89 -7.74 5.05
CA ARG A 238 8.04 -6.86 5.32
C ARG A 238 9.27 -7.31 4.52
N GLY A 239 9.21 -7.17 3.19
CA GLY A 239 10.26 -7.69 2.32
C GLY A 239 10.33 -9.23 2.37
N ASN A 240 11.52 -9.80 2.59
CA ASN A 240 11.71 -11.24 2.78
C ASN A 240 11.45 -11.71 4.22
N HIS A 241 10.74 -10.94 5.04
CA HIS A 241 10.33 -11.34 6.37
C HIS A 241 8.86 -11.70 6.37
N TYR A 242 8.56 -12.90 6.84
CA TYR A 242 7.21 -13.42 6.93
C TYR A 242 6.81 -13.58 8.38
N ASP A 243 5.64 -13.12 8.75
CA ASP A 243 5.03 -13.46 10.03
C ASP A 243 4.34 -14.82 9.87
N ALA A 244 4.83 -15.82 10.59
CA ALA A 244 4.31 -17.19 10.52
C ALA A 244 2.86 -17.34 10.96
N PHE A 245 2.28 -16.29 11.60
CA PHE A 245 0.88 -16.28 12.04
C PHE A 245 -0.05 -15.55 11.07
N THR A 246 0.46 -15.19 9.91
CA THR A 246 -0.32 -14.65 8.79
C THR A 246 -0.33 -15.63 7.63
N GLU A 247 -1.31 -15.50 6.75
CA GLU A 247 -1.34 -16.28 5.53
C GLU A 247 -0.17 -15.89 4.62
N ILE A 248 0.54 -16.89 4.13
CA ILE A 248 1.69 -16.72 3.23
C ILE A 248 1.36 -17.44 1.92
N ASP A 249 1.23 -16.67 0.84
CA ASP A 249 1.02 -17.25 -0.48
C ASP A 249 2.26 -18.03 -0.93
N PHE A 250 2.09 -19.24 -1.43
CA PHE A 250 3.19 -20.10 -1.87
C PHE A 250 4.02 -19.48 -3.01
N PHE A 251 3.44 -18.65 -3.85
CA PHE A 251 4.19 -17.98 -4.92
C PHE A 251 5.16 -16.88 -4.43
N ARG A 252 5.19 -16.62 -3.12
CA ARG A 252 6.11 -15.66 -2.48
C ARG A 252 7.38 -16.29 -1.93
N TYR A 253 7.68 -17.49 -2.36
CA TYR A 253 8.91 -18.18 -1.99
C TYR A 253 10.16 -17.33 -2.29
N ASP A 254 11.19 -17.52 -1.51
CA ASP A 254 12.51 -16.91 -1.75
C ASP A 254 13.33 -17.74 -2.74
N ASP A 255 13.17 -19.07 -2.72
CA ASP A 255 13.79 -19.98 -3.65
C ASP A 255 12.95 -21.25 -3.83
N ARG A 256 13.16 -21.96 -4.93
CA ARG A 256 12.44 -23.20 -5.26
C ARG A 256 13.19 -24.08 -6.24
N GLU A 257 12.86 -25.36 -6.24
CA GLU A 257 13.19 -26.27 -7.30
C GLU A 257 11.93 -27.02 -7.77
N GLY A 258 11.89 -27.34 -9.06
CA GLY A 258 10.71 -27.90 -9.69
C GLY A 258 9.57 -26.89 -9.84
N MET A 259 8.35 -27.32 -9.69
CA MET A 259 7.09 -26.56 -9.71
C MET A 259 6.98 -25.47 -10.78
N THR A 260 5.84 -25.28 -11.36
CA THR A 260 5.56 -24.24 -12.35
C THR A 260 4.69 -23.14 -11.72
N LEU A 261 5.14 -21.87 -11.80
CA LEU A 261 4.30 -20.73 -11.42
C LEU A 261 3.36 -20.37 -12.56
N VAL A 262 2.08 -20.54 -12.33
CA VAL A 262 1.03 -20.20 -13.30
C VAL A 262 0.35 -18.90 -12.92
N ARG A 263 0.16 -18.05 -13.92
CA ARG A 263 -0.57 -16.80 -13.82
C ARG A 263 -1.68 -16.80 -14.87
N PRO A 264 -2.86 -17.29 -14.53
CA PRO A 264 -3.98 -17.31 -15.46
C PRO A 264 -4.30 -15.91 -15.97
N VAL A 265 -4.57 -15.79 -17.26
CA VAL A 265 -5.10 -14.56 -17.85
C VAL A 265 -6.58 -14.50 -17.52
N GLY A 266 -6.99 -13.57 -16.65
CA GLY A 266 -8.38 -13.44 -16.23
C GLY A 266 -8.66 -12.26 -15.32
N LYS A 267 -9.87 -12.19 -14.81
CA LYS A 267 -10.41 -11.04 -14.04
C LYS A 267 -9.73 -10.79 -12.68
N ARG A 268 -8.96 -11.74 -12.16
CA ARG A 268 -8.13 -11.58 -10.95
C ARG A 268 -6.78 -12.25 -11.19
N PRO A 269 -5.67 -11.62 -10.82
CA PRO A 269 -4.37 -12.25 -10.89
C PRO A 269 -4.25 -13.27 -9.74
N MET A 270 -4.87 -14.42 -9.88
CA MET A 270 -4.52 -15.57 -9.06
C MET A 270 -3.19 -16.12 -9.57
N GLN A 271 -2.26 -16.35 -8.67
CA GLN A 271 -1.02 -17.04 -8.95
C GLN A 271 -1.01 -18.32 -8.13
N PHE A 272 -0.59 -19.40 -8.73
CA PHE A 272 -0.47 -20.68 -8.02
C PHE A 272 0.69 -21.49 -8.60
N LEU A 273 1.17 -22.43 -7.82
CA LEU A 273 2.20 -23.37 -8.23
C LEU A 273 1.53 -24.66 -8.70
N THR A 274 1.99 -25.17 -9.82
CA THR A 274 1.51 -26.43 -10.43
C THR A 274 2.69 -27.35 -10.71
N ASP A 275 2.37 -28.52 -11.26
CA ASP A 275 3.35 -29.54 -11.65
C ASP A 275 4.25 -29.95 -10.50
N ILE A 276 3.69 -30.01 -9.28
CA ILE A 276 4.42 -30.41 -8.08
C ILE A 276 4.74 -31.90 -8.18
N LYS A 277 6.01 -32.22 -8.11
CA LYS A 277 6.55 -33.59 -8.20
C LYS A 277 7.27 -33.94 -6.92
N ASP A 278 7.65 -35.24 -6.84
CA ASP A 278 8.51 -35.70 -5.78
C ASP A 278 9.86 -34.97 -5.79
N SER A 279 10.33 -34.62 -4.60
CA SER A 279 11.56 -33.83 -4.37
C SER A 279 11.50 -32.37 -4.76
N ASP A 280 10.37 -31.81 -5.19
CA ASP A 280 10.20 -30.37 -5.35
C ASP A 280 10.14 -29.68 -3.99
N TRP A 281 10.70 -28.48 -3.91
CA TRP A 281 10.73 -27.73 -2.66
C TRP A 281 10.56 -26.23 -2.84
N LEU A 282 10.12 -25.56 -1.76
CA LEU A 282 10.05 -24.10 -1.61
C LEU A 282 10.80 -23.68 -0.36
N VAL A 283 11.49 -22.55 -0.45
CA VAL A 283 12.15 -21.92 0.70
C VAL A 283 11.53 -20.56 1.01
N PHE A 284 11.23 -20.36 2.28
CA PHE A 284 10.85 -19.07 2.84
C PHE A 284 11.91 -18.69 3.88
N ASN A 285 12.75 -17.71 3.54
CA ASN A 285 13.74 -17.19 4.46
C ASN A 285 13.09 -16.21 5.46
N ASN A 286 13.72 -16.09 6.63
CA ASN A 286 13.29 -15.10 7.64
C ASN A 286 11.82 -15.21 8.10
N LEU A 287 11.32 -16.44 8.21
CA LEU A 287 10.01 -16.71 8.80
C LEU A 287 10.08 -16.49 10.32
N THR A 288 9.30 -15.57 10.84
CA THR A 288 9.29 -15.18 12.26
C THR A 288 8.13 -15.84 12.98
N PHE A 289 8.43 -16.56 14.03
CA PHE A 289 7.46 -17.15 14.94
C PHE A 289 7.45 -16.38 16.26
N LYS A 290 6.38 -15.63 16.52
CA LYS A 290 6.20 -14.86 17.78
C LYS A 290 5.95 -15.77 18.99
N LYS A 291 5.43 -16.97 18.75
CA LYS A 291 5.15 -18.01 19.73
C LYS A 291 5.28 -19.39 19.07
N ARG A 292 5.27 -20.47 19.85
CA ARG A 292 5.24 -21.83 19.30
C ARG A 292 3.91 -22.05 18.57
N PRO A 293 3.91 -22.44 17.28
CA PRO A 293 2.68 -22.76 16.57
C PRO A 293 2.10 -24.08 17.08
N GLY A 294 0.79 -24.12 17.26
CA GLY A 294 0.06 -25.35 17.60
C GLY A 294 -0.46 -26.09 16.38
N LYS A 295 -0.64 -25.37 15.27
CA LYS A 295 -1.19 -25.90 14.03
C LYS A 295 -0.62 -25.12 12.83
N ILE A 296 -0.39 -25.82 11.72
CA ILE A 296 -0.09 -25.24 10.41
C ILE A 296 -1.15 -25.75 9.45
N THR A 297 -1.67 -24.87 8.62
CA THR A 297 -2.68 -25.17 7.62
C THR A 297 -2.11 -24.86 6.24
N PHE A 298 -2.22 -25.81 5.32
CA PHE A 298 -1.89 -25.63 3.91
C PHE A 298 -3.16 -25.72 3.10
N GLU A 299 -3.32 -24.81 2.13
CA GLU A 299 -4.39 -24.88 1.14
C GLU A 299 -3.79 -25.46 -0.15
N LEU A 300 -4.19 -26.67 -0.48
CA LEU A 300 -3.68 -27.46 -1.60
C LEU A 300 -4.84 -28.06 -2.38
N GLN A 301 -4.69 -28.16 -3.69
CA GLN A 301 -5.53 -28.98 -4.54
C GLN A 301 -4.70 -30.15 -5.08
N ALA A 302 -5.03 -31.35 -4.69
CA ALA A 302 -4.41 -32.56 -5.20
C ALA A 302 -5.34 -33.25 -6.21
N LEU A 303 -4.79 -33.60 -7.37
CA LEU A 303 -5.51 -34.41 -8.38
C LEU A 303 -5.49 -35.89 -8.01
N ASN A 304 -4.43 -36.32 -7.34
CA ASN A 304 -4.25 -37.68 -6.87
C ASN A 304 -3.99 -37.69 -5.35
N PRO A 305 -4.62 -38.57 -4.57
CA PRO A 305 -4.34 -38.69 -3.15
C PRO A 305 -2.98 -39.38 -2.90
N GLY A 306 -2.36 -39.13 -1.76
CA GLY A 306 -1.20 -39.90 -1.27
C GLY A 306 0.14 -39.13 -1.27
N GLY A 307 0.16 -37.85 -1.60
CA GLY A 307 1.37 -37.03 -1.44
C GLY A 307 1.70 -36.72 0.02
N VAL A 308 2.99 -36.54 0.32
CA VAL A 308 3.48 -36.10 1.62
C VAL A 308 4.10 -34.72 1.47
N LEU A 309 3.62 -33.77 2.26
CA LEU A 309 4.22 -32.45 2.39
C LEU A 309 5.06 -32.40 3.65
N GLU A 310 6.36 -32.19 3.51
CA GLU A 310 7.30 -32.11 4.60
C GLU A 310 7.74 -30.65 4.86
N MET A 311 7.74 -30.23 6.11
CA MET A 311 8.27 -28.93 6.48
C MET A 311 9.57 -29.10 7.27
N ARG A 312 10.63 -28.48 6.80
CA ARG A 312 11.97 -28.54 7.40
C ARG A 312 12.42 -27.16 7.84
N ARG A 313 13.27 -27.12 8.86
CA ARG A 313 13.97 -25.92 9.32
C ARG A 313 15.44 -26.05 9.03
N GLY A 314 16.04 -25.05 8.40
CA GLY A 314 17.46 -25.02 8.06
C GLY A 314 17.72 -25.29 6.58
N SER A 315 18.95 -25.70 6.24
CA SER A 315 19.29 -26.09 4.87
C SER A 315 18.66 -27.44 4.52
N LEU A 316 18.33 -27.61 3.25
CA LEU A 316 17.98 -28.89 2.64
C LEU A 316 19.18 -29.86 2.70
#